data_5f45116bcb05f729d9b23b208587bb29
#
_entry.id   5f45116bcb05f729d9b23b208587bb29
#
_cell.length_a   1.000
_cell.length_b   1.000
_cell.length_c   1.000
_cell.angle_alpha   90.00
_cell.angle_beta   90.00
_cell.angle_gamma   90.00
#
_symmetry.space_group_name_H-M   'P 1'
#
loop_
_entity.id
_entity.type
_entity.pdbx_description
1 polymer ?
#
loop_
_entity_poly.entity_id
_entity_poly.type
_entity_poly.pdbx_seq_one_letter_code
_entity_poly.pdbx_strand_id
1 'polypeptide(L)'
;MPAAALDSSSQAAAPAVKPPPAAFRTIALGMTVDQVKDALRKDALYRYRGDPDVSFLPLSGENLIECEGSSYLSRGYFQFAEGKLYVLILVLDPQKLDHYSMFTAFTARYGEPSTFNPKEAVWQSETVRFSLERPLTVKYIDRRVFEAQVARGAAQQDLEQLSRERFIDQF
;
A
#
# COMPACT_ATOMS: atom_id res chain seq x y z
N MET A 1 50.64 -17.87 36.35
CA MET A 1 50.15 -16.66 35.73
C MET A 1 49.22 -17.04 34.62
N PRO A 2 47.91 -17.00 34.77
CA PRO A 2 46.98 -17.25 33.65
C PRO A 2 46.63 -15.93 32.98
N ALA A 3 46.78 -15.88 31.68
CA ALA A 3 46.28 -14.83 30.82
C ALA A 3 44.77 -15.03 30.58
N ALA A 4 43.99 -14.04 30.95
CA ALA A 4 42.56 -14.02 30.65
C ALA A 4 42.33 -13.73 29.20
N ALA A 5 41.64 -14.63 28.52
CA ALA A 5 41.08 -14.40 27.19
C ALA A 5 39.81 -13.56 27.33
N LEU A 6 39.85 -12.36 26.81
CA LEU A 6 38.67 -11.52 26.62
C LEU A 6 38.04 -11.86 25.25
N ASP A 7 37.06 -12.72 25.30
CA ASP A 7 36.20 -13.00 24.14
C ASP A 7 35.05 -11.96 24.12
N SER A 8 35.31 -10.84 23.48
CA SER A 8 34.28 -9.84 23.17
C SER A 8 33.70 -10.15 21.82
N SER A 9 32.81 -11.15 21.75
CA SER A 9 31.95 -11.33 20.61
C SER A 9 30.92 -10.19 20.58
N SER A 10 31.30 -9.12 19.90
CA SER A 10 30.36 -8.09 19.46
C SER A 10 29.37 -8.70 18.49
N GLN A 11 28.28 -9.22 19.03
CA GLN A 11 27.13 -9.66 18.27
C GLN A 11 26.47 -8.39 17.74
N ALA A 12 26.78 -8.03 16.49
CA ALA A 12 26.07 -6.98 15.76
C ALA A 12 24.62 -7.39 15.73
N ALA A 13 23.76 -6.68 16.47
CA ALA A 13 22.34 -6.89 16.47
C ALA A 13 21.82 -6.72 15.03
N ALA A 14 21.21 -7.76 14.49
CA ALA A 14 20.54 -7.67 13.21
C ALA A 14 19.54 -6.50 13.24
N PRO A 15 19.41 -5.69 12.17
CA PRO A 15 18.51 -4.54 12.19
C PRO A 15 17.10 -5.04 12.49
N ALA A 16 16.47 -4.42 13.51
CA ALA A 16 15.12 -4.79 13.93
C ALA A 16 14.16 -4.61 12.74
N VAL A 17 13.56 -5.71 12.30
CA VAL A 17 12.59 -5.75 11.22
C VAL A 17 11.37 -4.94 11.64
N LYS A 18 10.94 -3.98 10.81
CA LYS A 18 9.76 -3.16 11.07
C LYS A 18 8.50 -3.91 10.66
N PRO A 19 7.38 -3.69 11.37
CA PRO A 19 6.10 -4.23 10.93
C PRO A 19 5.69 -3.60 9.58
N PRO A 20 4.81 -4.26 8.80
CA PRO A 20 4.27 -3.70 7.57
C PRO A 20 3.66 -2.31 7.81
N PRO A 21 3.88 -1.34 6.92
CA PRO A 21 3.43 0.02 7.12
C PRO A 21 1.92 0.16 6.91
N ALA A 22 1.28 0.97 7.75
CA ALA A 22 -0.13 1.36 7.61
C ALA A 22 -0.32 2.73 6.93
N ALA A 23 0.77 3.35 6.47
CA ALA A 23 0.76 4.70 5.91
C ALA A 23 1.77 4.84 4.78
N PHE A 24 1.45 5.72 3.84
CA PHE A 24 2.38 6.23 2.84
C PHE A 24 2.40 7.76 2.91
N ARG A 25 3.56 8.32 3.27
CA ARG A 25 3.75 9.75 3.52
C ARG A 25 2.77 10.25 4.60
N THR A 26 1.89 11.17 4.24
CA THR A 26 0.90 11.76 5.15
C THR A 26 -0.46 11.06 5.16
N ILE A 27 -0.64 10.03 4.33
CA ILE A 27 -1.90 9.31 4.19
C ILE A 27 -1.78 7.95 4.89
N ALA A 28 -2.66 7.71 5.85
CA ALA A 28 -2.71 6.49 6.64
C ALA A 28 -4.07 5.79 6.55
N LEU A 29 -4.06 4.47 6.66
CA LEU A 29 -5.27 3.69 6.83
C LEU A 29 -6.04 4.20 8.06
N GLY A 30 -7.37 4.22 7.98
CA GLY A 30 -8.26 4.75 9.02
C GLY A 30 -8.52 6.26 8.96
N MET A 31 -7.85 7.02 8.09
CA MET A 31 -8.17 8.44 7.87
C MET A 31 -9.57 8.60 7.27
N THR A 32 -10.23 9.71 7.61
CA THR A 32 -11.52 10.06 7.01
C THR A 32 -11.34 10.55 5.56
N VAL A 33 -12.43 10.55 4.79
CA VAL A 33 -12.44 11.09 3.41
C VAL A 33 -11.87 12.51 3.38
N ASP A 34 -12.31 13.39 4.29
CA ASP A 34 -11.85 14.78 4.32
C ASP A 34 -10.36 14.91 4.68
N GLN A 35 -9.88 14.11 5.63
CA GLN A 35 -8.46 14.06 5.98
C GLN A 35 -7.60 13.63 4.79
N VAL A 36 -8.04 12.63 4.03
CA VAL A 36 -7.33 12.19 2.82
C VAL A 36 -7.37 13.27 1.75
N LYS A 37 -8.52 13.90 1.50
CA LYS A 37 -8.64 15.02 0.56
C LYS A 37 -7.68 16.16 0.91
N ASP A 38 -7.57 16.51 2.16
CA ASP A 38 -6.66 17.57 2.64
C ASP A 38 -5.19 17.18 2.48
N ALA A 39 -4.85 15.92 2.75
CA ALA A 39 -3.50 15.39 2.54
C ALA A 39 -3.11 15.41 1.05
N LEU A 40 -4.03 14.99 0.17
CA LEU A 40 -3.82 14.99 -1.28
C LEU A 40 -3.62 16.41 -1.85
N ARG A 41 -4.35 17.40 -1.33
CA ARG A 41 -4.18 18.82 -1.76
C ARG A 41 -2.82 19.39 -1.39
N LYS A 42 -2.24 18.94 -0.28
CA LYS A 42 -0.98 19.45 0.27
C LYS A 42 0.26 18.74 -0.30
N ASP A 43 0.11 17.59 -0.93
CA ASP A 43 1.21 16.78 -1.42
C ASP A 43 1.31 16.84 -2.95
N ALA A 44 2.37 17.48 -3.44
CA ALA A 44 2.65 17.62 -4.87
C ALA A 44 2.87 16.30 -5.63
N LEU A 45 3.01 15.18 -4.90
CA LEU A 45 3.08 13.85 -5.50
C LEU A 45 1.75 13.48 -6.19
N TYR A 46 0.64 14.01 -5.68
CA TYR A 46 -0.71 13.76 -6.20
C TYR A 46 -1.22 14.96 -6.98
N ARG A 47 -1.76 14.71 -8.17
CA ARG A 47 -2.42 15.71 -8.99
C ARG A 47 -3.93 15.72 -8.71
N TYR A 48 -4.27 15.82 -7.43
CA TYR A 48 -5.65 15.76 -6.99
C TYR A 48 -6.43 17.00 -7.42
N ARG A 49 -7.57 16.80 -8.11
CA ARG A 49 -8.40 17.86 -8.70
C ARG A 49 -9.68 18.14 -7.91
N GLY A 50 -9.89 17.46 -6.80
CA GLY A 50 -11.11 17.60 -6.00
C GLY A 50 -12.24 16.68 -6.45
N ASP A 51 -13.45 17.20 -6.57
CA ASP A 51 -14.64 16.39 -6.86
C ASP A 51 -14.60 15.54 -8.13
N PRO A 52 -13.95 15.95 -9.23
CA PRO A 52 -13.77 15.07 -10.40
C PRO A 52 -13.04 13.76 -10.11
N ASP A 53 -12.22 13.72 -9.07
CA ASP A 53 -11.45 12.53 -8.66
C ASP A 53 -12.18 11.68 -7.61
N VAL A 54 -13.40 12.08 -7.20
CA VAL A 54 -14.20 11.38 -6.19
C VAL A 54 -15.39 10.71 -6.85
N SER A 55 -15.58 9.43 -6.57
CA SER A 55 -16.72 8.66 -7.04
C SER A 55 -17.32 7.79 -5.93
N PHE A 56 -18.59 7.45 -6.10
CA PHE A 56 -19.24 6.43 -5.30
C PHE A 56 -19.14 5.08 -6.02
N LEU A 57 -18.80 4.04 -5.28
CA LEU A 57 -18.82 2.68 -5.80
C LEU A 57 -20.27 2.17 -5.79
N PRO A 58 -20.85 1.86 -6.98
CA PRO A 58 -22.30 1.63 -7.09
C PRO A 58 -22.82 0.43 -6.30
N LEU A 59 -21.98 -0.57 -6.10
CA LEU A 59 -22.36 -1.83 -5.44
C LEU A 59 -22.21 -1.77 -3.92
N SER A 60 -21.29 -0.96 -3.40
CA SER A 60 -20.99 -0.89 -1.97
C SER A 60 -21.55 0.35 -1.27
N GLY A 61 -21.93 1.38 -2.04
CA GLY A 61 -22.27 2.69 -1.48
C GLY A 61 -21.08 3.42 -0.86
N GLU A 62 -19.88 2.99 -1.17
CA GLU A 62 -18.62 3.51 -0.62
C GLU A 62 -17.99 4.55 -1.53
N ASN A 63 -17.08 5.34 -0.97
CA ASN A 63 -16.37 6.35 -1.72
C ASN A 63 -15.04 5.80 -2.24
N LEU A 64 -14.69 6.21 -3.45
CA LEU A 64 -13.39 6.02 -4.06
C LEU A 64 -12.84 7.38 -4.47
N ILE A 65 -11.59 7.65 -4.13
CA ILE A 65 -10.82 8.75 -4.72
C ILE A 65 -9.79 8.12 -5.66
N GLU A 66 -9.76 8.59 -6.90
CA GLU A 66 -8.77 8.24 -7.89
C GLU A 66 -8.10 9.51 -8.38
N CYS A 67 -6.78 9.57 -8.32
CA CYS A 67 -6.03 10.72 -8.82
C CYS A 67 -4.77 10.30 -9.57
N GLU A 68 -4.38 11.12 -10.53
CA GLU A 68 -3.09 10.99 -11.18
C GLU A 68 -1.97 11.31 -10.21
N GLY A 69 -0.83 10.69 -10.44
CA GLY A 69 0.39 10.97 -9.72
C GLY A 69 1.35 11.86 -10.49
N SER A 70 2.46 12.15 -9.86
CA SER A 70 3.61 12.83 -10.45
C SER A 70 4.90 12.10 -10.04
N SER A 71 6.04 12.47 -10.65
CA SER A 71 7.34 11.89 -10.34
C SER A 71 7.37 10.37 -10.57
N TYR A 72 7.43 9.57 -9.51
CA TYR A 72 7.50 8.11 -9.53
C TYR A 72 6.13 7.44 -9.40
N LEU A 73 5.07 8.21 -9.12
CA LEU A 73 3.70 7.74 -9.00
C LEU A 73 2.94 8.01 -10.29
N SER A 74 2.34 6.98 -10.87
CA SER A 74 1.46 7.13 -12.04
C SER A 74 0.04 7.44 -11.58
N ARG A 75 -0.49 6.70 -10.60
CA ARG A 75 -1.87 6.84 -10.14
C ARG A 75 -2.03 6.38 -8.69
N GLY A 76 -2.94 7.03 -7.96
CA GLY A 76 -3.34 6.64 -6.61
C GLY A 76 -4.84 6.35 -6.54
N TYR A 77 -5.19 5.28 -5.83
CA TYR A 77 -6.59 4.92 -5.50
C TYR A 77 -6.75 4.82 -4.00
N PHE A 78 -7.80 5.44 -3.49
CA PHE A 78 -8.11 5.53 -2.07
C PHE A 78 -9.54 5.08 -1.86
N GLN A 79 -9.73 3.92 -1.25
CA GLN A 79 -11.03 3.29 -1.09
C GLN A 79 -11.47 3.34 0.36
N PHE A 80 -12.71 3.78 0.58
CA PHE A 80 -13.25 4.06 1.91
C PHE A 80 -14.43 3.14 2.21
N ALA A 81 -14.43 2.59 3.43
CA ALA A 81 -15.55 1.89 4.02
C ALA A 81 -16.00 2.65 5.25
N GLU A 82 -17.31 2.93 5.37
CA GLU A 82 -17.89 3.69 6.49
C GLU A 82 -17.15 5.02 6.73
N GLY A 83 -16.74 5.69 5.64
CA GLY A 83 -16.03 6.96 5.68
C GLY A 83 -14.57 6.89 6.12
N LYS A 84 -13.98 5.69 6.24
CA LYS A 84 -12.59 5.45 6.62
C LYS A 84 -11.80 4.78 5.52
N LEU A 85 -10.58 5.27 5.28
CA LEU A 85 -9.66 4.68 4.32
C LEU A 85 -9.25 3.28 4.77
N TYR A 86 -9.54 2.26 3.97
CA TYR A 86 -9.15 0.88 4.26
C TYR A 86 -8.31 0.23 3.16
N VAL A 87 -8.32 0.80 1.95
CA VAL A 87 -7.43 0.37 0.86
C VAL A 87 -6.77 1.59 0.24
N LEU A 88 -5.45 1.54 0.14
CA LEU A 88 -4.62 2.50 -0.58
C LEU A 88 -3.82 1.75 -1.63
N ILE A 89 -3.98 2.11 -2.90
CA ILE A 89 -3.28 1.52 -4.03
C ILE A 89 -2.45 2.58 -4.72
N LEU A 90 -1.16 2.33 -4.87
CA LEU A 90 -0.20 3.19 -5.55
C LEU A 90 0.35 2.47 -6.78
N VAL A 91 0.00 2.95 -7.95
CA VAL A 91 0.57 2.50 -9.22
C VAL A 91 1.80 3.33 -9.51
N LEU A 92 2.95 2.69 -9.50
CA LEU A 92 4.23 3.35 -9.72
C LEU A 92 4.61 3.35 -11.20
N ASP A 93 5.47 4.30 -11.59
CA ASP A 93 5.95 4.42 -12.95
C ASP A 93 7.06 3.38 -13.24
N PRO A 94 6.79 2.36 -14.07
CA PRO A 94 7.77 1.32 -14.34
C PRO A 94 8.94 1.78 -15.23
N GLN A 95 8.87 2.96 -15.80
CA GLN A 95 9.98 3.56 -16.55
C GLN A 95 11.01 4.20 -15.62
N LYS A 96 10.61 4.52 -14.38
CA LYS A 96 11.47 5.21 -13.40
C LYS A 96 11.85 4.35 -12.20
N LEU A 97 11.07 3.32 -11.93
CA LEU A 97 11.30 2.37 -10.84
C LEU A 97 11.17 0.95 -11.37
N ASP A 98 11.95 0.03 -10.85
CA ASP A 98 11.84 -1.39 -11.16
C ASP A 98 11.39 -2.20 -9.95
N HIS A 99 10.74 -3.32 -10.25
CA HIS A 99 10.17 -4.20 -9.24
C HIS A 99 11.24 -4.80 -8.30
N TYR A 100 12.42 -5.14 -8.84
CA TYR A 100 13.48 -5.76 -8.05
C TYR A 100 14.03 -4.79 -6.99
N SER A 101 14.32 -3.55 -7.36
CA SER A 101 14.76 -2.51 -6.43
C SER A 101 13.74 -2.25 -5.33
N MET A 102 12.46 -2.20 -5.68
CA MET A 102 11.38 -2.05 -4.70
C MET A 102 11.28 -3.26 -3.77
N PHE A 103 11.34 -4.47 -4.31
CA PHE A 103 11.32 -5.71 -3.53
C PHE A 103 12.49 -5.77 -2.55
N THR A 104 13.71 -5.49 -3.01
CA THR A 104 14.91 -5.48 -2.18
C THR A 104 14.81 -4.45 -1.05
N ALA A 105 14.34 -3.23 -1.37
CA ALA A 105 14.16 -2.19 -0.37
C ALA A 105 13.11 -2.56 0.69
N PHE A 106 12.02 -3.21 0.29
CA PHE A 106 10.98 -3.64 1.22
C PHE A 106 11.44 -4.82 2.09
N THR A 107 12.14 -5.80 1.50
CA THR A 107 12.72 -6.92 2.25
C THR A 107 13.76 -6.44 3.26
N ALA A 108 14.61 -5.48 2.90
CA ALA A 108 15.58 -4.90 3.83
C ALA A 108 14.90 -4.16 5.00
N ARG A 109 13.72 -3.61 4.79
CA ARG A 109 13.01 -2.80 5.80
C ARG A 109 12.03 -3.61 6.64
N TYR A 110 11.30 -4.51 6.02
CA TYR A 110 10.19 -5.26 6.62
C TYR A 110 10.48 -6.75 6.79
N GLY A 111 11.67 -7.22 6.41
CA GLY A 111 12.05 -8.64 6.42
C GLY A 111 11.51 -9.41 5.22
N GLU A 112 11.64 -10.72 5.27
CA GLU A 112 11.12 -11.59 4.22
C GLU A 112 9.59 -11.49 4.13
N PRO A 113 9.03 -11.51 2.91
CA PRO A 113 7.58 -11.47 2.74
C PRO A 113 6.91 -12.72 3.33
N SER A 114 5.73 -12.54 3.92
CA SER A 114 4.89 -13.64 4.43
C SER A 114 4.41 -14.57 3.31
N THR A 115 4.22 -14.02 2.12
CA THR A 115 3.87 -14.76 0.90
C THR A 115 4.64 -14.17 -0.27
N PHE A 116 5.20 -15.05 -1.09
CA PHE A 116 5.91 -14.67 -2.29
C PHE A 116 5.54 -15.60 -3.45
N ASN A 117 5.11 -15.01 -4.55
CA ASN A 117 4.78 -15.73 -5.78
C ASN A 117 5.09 -14.84 -7.01
N PRO A 118 4.99 -15.36 -8.26
CA PRO A 118 5.32 -14.58 -9.45
C PRO A 118 4.51 -13.29 -9.66
N LYS A 119 3.34 -13.16 -9.01
CA LYS A 119 2.46 -12.00 -9.15
C LYS A 119 2.69 -10.96 -8.07
N GLU A 120 2.99 -11.40 -6.84
CA GLU A 120 3.06 -10.50 -5.68
C GLU A 120 4.03 -10.98 -4.60
N ALA A 121 4.54 -10.03 -3.82
CA ALA A 121 5.16 -10.22 -2.53
C ALA A 121 4.33 -9.54 -1.46
N VAL A 122 4.02 -10.23 -0.37
CA VAL A 122 3.11 -9.75 0.68
C VAL A 122 3.82 -9.75 2.03
N TRP A 123 3.75 -8.64 2.73
CA TRP A 123 4.12 -8.49 4.14
C TRP A 123 2.84 -8.24 4.94
N GLN A 124 2.63 -9.03 5.97
CA GLN A 124 1.34 -9.05 6.65
C GLN A 124 1.52 -9.05 8.17
N SER A 125 0.69 -8.26 8.85
CA SER A 125 0.49 -8.28 10.30
C SER A 125 -0.95 -8.68 10.63
N GLU A 126 -1.34 -8.61 11.89
CA GLU A 126 -2.74 -8.82 12.29
C GLU A 126 -3.71 -7.80 11.71
N THR A 127 -3.23 -6.58 11.47
CA THR A 127 -4.08 -5.45 11.07
C THR A 127 -3.84 -4.98 9.65
N VAL A 128 -2.64 -5.18 9.10
CA VAL A 128 -2.25 -4.63 7.82
C VAL A 128 -1.75 -5.71 6.87
N ARG A 129 -2.23 -5.67 5.63
CA ARG A 129 -1.63 -6.35 4.49
C ARG A 129 -0.98 -5.29 3.60
N PHE A 130 0.32 -5.42 3.43
CA PHE A 130 1.14 -4.59 2.54
C PHE A 130 1.68 -5.48 1.42
N SER A 131 1.52 -5.09 0.17
CA SER A 131 1.96 -5.90 -0.96
C SER A 131 2.64 -5.09 -2.05
N LEU A 132 3.59 -5.72 -2.70
CA LEU A 132 4.19 -5.28 -3.96
C LEU A 132 3.74 -6.24 -5.06
N GLU A 133 2.95 -5.74 -6.00
CA GLU A 133 2.36 -6.53 -7.08
C GLU A 133 2.94 -6.14 -8.43
N ARG A 134 2.95 -7.08 -9.36
CA ARG A 134 3.36 -6.80 -10.73
C ARG A 134 2.21 -6.16 -11.53
N PRO A 135 2.48 -5.27 -12.48
CA PRO A 135 3.83 -4.85 -12.93
C PRO A 135 4.60 -4.02 -11.90
N LEU A 136 4.00 -3.01 -11.27
CA LEU A 136 4.63 -2.21 -10.21
C LEU A 136 3.56 -1.46 -9.41
N THR A 137 2.90 -2.16 -8.51
CA THR A 137 1.83 -1.62 -7.68
C THR A 137 2.09 -1.95 -6.22
N VAL A 138 1.94 -0.93 -5.36
CA VAL A 138 2.02 -1.10 -3.91
C VAL A 138 0.63 -0.93 -3.33
N LYS A 139 0.20 -1.87 -2.48
CA LYS A 139 -1.09 -1.82 -1.80
C LYS A 139 -0.93 -1.86 -0.30
N TYR A 140 -1.76 -1.07 0.36
CA TYR A 140 -1.94 -1.05 1.82
C TYR A 140 -3.40 -1.37 2.10
N ILE A 141 -3.66 -2.39 2.88
CA ILE A 141 -5.02 -2.85 3.17
C ILE A 141 -5.17 -3.01 4.68
N ASP A 142 -6.21 -2.37 5.25
CA ASP A 142 -6.68 -2.68 6.59
C ASP A 142 -7.38 -4.04 6.54
N ARG A 143 -6.75 -5.06 7.11
CA ARG A 143 -7.23 -6.44 7.03
C ARG A 143 -8.59 -6.63 7.68
N ARG A 144 -8.82 -6.01 8.83
CA ARG A 144 -10.07 -6.17 9.58
C ARG A 144 -11.25 -5.60 8.80
N VAL A 145 -11.07 -4.40 8.27
CA VAL A 145 -12.11 -3.76 7.47
C VAL A 145 -12.31 -4.51 6.15
N PHE A 146 -11.22 -4.90 5.48
CA PHE A 146 -11.27 -5.64 4.23
C PHE A 146 -11.96 -7.01 4.39
N GLU A 147 -11.63 -7.77 5.41
CA GLU A 147 -12.25 -9.06 5.72
C GLU A 147 -13.76 -8.90 5.99
N ALA A 148 -14.15 -7.84 6.70
CA ALA A 148 -15.56 -7.53 6.92
C ALA A 148 -16.28 -7.17 5.62
N GLN A 149 -15.64 -6.43 4.71
CA GLN A 149 -16.20 -6.06 3.40
C GLN A 149 -16.28 -7.26 2.45
N VAL A 150 -15.28 -8.14 2.46
CA VAL A 150 -15.33 -9.40 1.70
C VAL A 150 -16.49 -10.27 2.18
N ALA A 151 -16.70 -10.38 3.49
CA ALA A 151 -17.84 -11.10 4.06
C ALA A 151 -19.18 -10.50 3.61
N ARG A 152 -19.23 -9.19 3.34
CA ARG A 152 -20.40 -8.50 2.74
C ARG A 152 -20.45 -8.61 1.21
N GLY A 153 -19.43 -9.17 0.57
CA GLY A 153 -19.33 -9.29 -0.89
C GLY A 153 -18.99 -8.01 -1.64
N ALA A 154 -18.76 -6.91 -0.94
CA ALA A 154 -18.57 -5.60 -1.57
C ALA A 154 -17.10 -5.35 -2.02
N ALA A 155 -16.14 -5.47 -1.11
CA ALA A 155 -14.76 -5.06 -1.38
C ALA A 155 -14.07 -5.90 -2.45
N GLN A 156 -14.39 -7.16 -2.56
CA GLN A 156 -13.81 -8.03 -3.60
C GLN A 156 -14.25 -7.59 -5.01
N GLN A 157 -15.54 -7.27 -5.17
CA GLN A 157 -16.07 -6.76 -6.44
C GLN A 157 -15.42 -5.43 -6.83
N ASP A 158 -15.24 -4.54 -5.87
CA ASP A 158 -14.61 -3.24 -6.07
C ASP A 158 -13.15 -3.36 -6.50
N LEU A 159 -12.38 -4.24 -5.84
CA LEU A 159 -10.98 -4.50 -6.20
C LEU A 159 -10.84 -5.17 -7.56
N GLU A 160 -11.74 -6.08 -7.91
CA GLU A 160 -11.78 -6.71 -9.23
C GLU A 160 -12.13 -5.67 -10.31
N GLN A 161 -13.06 -4.77 -10.03
CA GLN A 161 -13.41 -3.68 -10.93
C GLN A 161 -12.20 -2.76 -11.18
N LEU A 162 -11.54 -2.28 -10.13
CA LEU A 162 -10.33 -1.47 -10.24
C LEU A 162 -9.21 -2.18 -10.99
N SER A 163 -9.08 -3.49 -10.79
CA SER A 163 -8.08 -4.29 -11.50
C SER A 163 -8.41 -4.44 -12.98
N ARG A 164 -9.69 -4.57 -13.30
CA ARG A 164 -10.20 -4.67 -14.67
C ARG A 164 -10.03 -3.34 -15.40
N GLU A 165 -10.41 -2.24 -14.80
CA GLU A 165 -10.25 -0.90 -15.37
C GLU A 165 -8.78 -0.61 -15.67
N ARG A 166 -7.88 -0.91 -14.73
CA ARG A 166 -6.43 -0.80 -14.96
C ARG A 166 -5.92 -1.66 -16.10
N PHE A 167 -6.48 -2.85 -16.26
CA PHE A 167 -6.08 -3.75 -17.35
C PHE A 167 -6.52 -3.20 -18.70
N ILE A 168 -7.74 -2.67 -18.76
CA ILE A 168 -8.31 -2.06 -19.99
C ILE A 168 -7.53 -0.81 -20.38
N ASP A 169 -7.11 -0.01 -19.43
CA ASP A 169 -6.31 1.22 -19.67
C ASP A 169 -4.90 0.95 -20.25
N GLN A 170 -4.50 -0.32 -20.34
CA GLN A 170 -3.21 -0.70 -20.95
C GLN A 170 -3.28 -0.96 -22.46
N PHE A 171 -4.50 -0.93 -23.04
CA PHE A 171 -4.75 -1.10 -24.46
C PHE A 171 -5.15 0.20 -25.13
#